data_a6a0b4841b85219b8e440bab7d3bac3d
#
_entry.id   a6a0b4841b85219b8e440bab7d3bac3d
#
_cell.length_a   1.000
_cell.length_b   1.000
_cell.length_c   1.000
_cell.angle_alpha   90.00
_cell.angle_beta   90.00
_cell.angle_gamma   90.00
#
_symmetry.space_group_name_H-M   'P 1'
#
loop_
_entity.id
_entity.type
_entity.pdbx_description
1 polymer ?
#
loop_
_entity_poly.entity_id
_entity_poly.type
_entity_poly.pdbx_seq_one_letter_code
_entity_poly.pdbx_strand_id
1 'polypeptide(L)'
;MDTLSHKTLSSNKISADKKWFVVDAEGQNLGRFSSKIAKVLRGKYKTNFTPHADCGDNVVIINASKIVMTGNKLEKREIFSHTGYPGGQKRITPKEMLVKDGTSVVRHAIKGMLPKNKLGAAILKNCYIFSLEDHDKEAQKPTNLNLNDLI
;
A
#
# COMPACT_ATOMS: atom_id res chain seq x y z
N MET A 1 -45.25 -1.52 -1.75
CA MET A 1 -44.07 -0.64 -1.83
C MET A 1 -42.93 -1.33 -1.10
N ASP A 2 -41.87 -1.71 -1.80
CA ASP A 2 -40.70 -2.35 -1.18
C ASP A 2 -39.97 -1.36 -0.31
N THR A 3 -40.05 -1.55 0.99
CA THR A 3 -39.35 -0.73 1.99
C THR A 3 -37.82 -0.98 2.01
N LEU A 4 -37.31 -1.82 1.09
CA LEU A 4 -35.90 -2.18 0.96
C LEU A 4 -35.03 -1.08 0.34
N SER A 5 -35.65 -0.09 -0.33
CA SER A 5 -34.93 1.00 -1.03
C SER A 5 -34.20 1.97 -0.10
N HIS A 6 -34.49 1.97 1.20
CA HIS A 6 -33.86 2.85 2.19
C HIS A 6 -32.85 2.15 3.09
N LYS A 7 -32.55 0.86 2.85
CA LYS A 7 -31.58 0.13 3.66
C LYS A 7 -30.15 0.46 3.21
N THR A 8 -29.37 1.05 4.09
CA THR A 8 -27.94 1.29 3.83
C THR A 8 -27.19 -0.03 3.75
N LEU A 9 -26.55 -0.28 2.61
CA LEU A 9 -25.68 -1.45 2.43
C LEU A 9 -24.35 -1.22 3.14
N SER A 10 -24.01 -2.11 4.05
CA SER A 10 -22.73 -2.14 4.75
C SER A 10 -21.99 -3.43 4.42
N SER A 11 -20.79 -3.32 3.88
CA SER A 11 -19.96 -4.48 3.57
C SER A 11 -19.26 -4.97 4.82
N ASN A 12 -19.28 -6.29 5.03
CA ASN A 12 -18.51 -6.98 6.05
C ASN A 12 -17.26 -7.62 5.42
N LYS A 13 -16.31 -8.03 6.26
CA LYS A 13 -15.08 -8.72 5.82
C LYS A 13 -15.37 -9.97 4.96
N ILE A 14 -16.48 -10.66 5.21
CA ILE A 14 -16.89 -11.88 4.49
C ILE A 14 -17.55 -11.52 3.15
N SER A 15 -18.33 -10.42 3.10
CA SER A 15 -19.04 -9.97 1.90
C SER A 15 -18.17 -9.10 0.98
N ALA A 16 -16.96 -8.74 1.41
CA ALA A 16 -16.02 -8.00 0.60
C ALA A 16 -15.39 -8.92 -0.45
N ASP A 17 -15.72 -8.68 -1.73
CA ASP A 17 -15.08 -9.35 -2.86
C ASP A 17 -13.68 -8.75 -3.06
N LYS A 18 -12.63 -9.51 -2.71
CA LYS A 18 -11.23 -9.10 -2.80
C LYS A 18 -10.59 -9.67 -4.04
N LYS A 19 -10.14 -8.80 -4.92
CA LYS A 19 -9.38 -9.14 -6.12
C LYS A 19 -7.88 -9.07 -5.85
N TRP A 20 -7.11 -9.71 -6.72
CA TRP A 20 -5.65 -9.67 -6.69
C TRP A 20 -5.13 -8.85 -7.86
N PHE A 21 -4.27 -7.89 -7.56
CA PHE A 21 -3.65 -7.03 -8.55
C PHE A 21 -2.14 -7.08 -8.46
N VAL A 22 -1.48 -7.11 -9.62
CA VAL A 22 -0.03 -6.86 -9.74
C VAL A 22 0.17 -5.44 -10.24
N VAL A 23 1.14 -4.76 -9.65
CA VAL A 23 1.53 -3.40 -10.01
C VAL A 23 3.03 -3.29 -10.07
N ASP A 24 3.55 -2.78 -11.18
CA ASP A 24 4.97 -2.51 -11.35
C ASP A 24 5.34 -1.13 -10.76
N ALA A 25 6.38 -1.12 -9.92
CA ALA A 25 6.91 0.09 -9.30
C ALA A 25 8.07 0.71 -10.08
N GLU A 26 8.58 0.05 -11.14
CA GLU A 26 9.71 0.53 -11.92
C GLU A 26 9.47 1.92 -12.51
N GLY A 27 10.38 2.85 -12.27
CA GLY A 27 10.31 4.22 -12.78
C GLY A 27 9.19 5.09 -12.18
N GLN A 28 8.36 4.55 -11.26
CA GLN A 28 7.27 5.29 -10.65
C GLN A 28 7.74 6.20 -9.51
N ASN A 29 7.13 7.38 -9.39
CA ASN A 29 7.38 8.27 -8.26
C ASN A 29 6.78 7.74 -6.97
N LEU A 30 7.61 7.47 -5.95
CA LEU A 30 7.21 6.87 -4.67
C LEU A 30 5.92 7.48 -4.06
N GLY A 31 5.81 8.81 -4.00
CA GLY A 31 4.67 9.46 -3.35
C GLY A 31 3.35 9.24 -4.12
N ARG A 32 3.36 9.46 -5.44
CA ARG A 32 2.19 9.27 -6.30
C ARG A 32 1.79 7.80 -6.38
N PHE A 33 2.77 6.92 -6.53
CA PHE A 33 2.59 5.48 -6.51
C PHE A 33 1.92 5.02 -5.20
N SER A 34 2.52 5.35 -4.05
CA SER A 34 2.02 4.92 -2.75
C SER A 34 0.61 5.44 -2.43
N SER A 35 0.26 6.66 -2.89
CA SER A 35 -1.08 7.21 -2.68
C SER A 35 -2.16 6.44 -3.46
N LYS A 36 -1.87 6.05 -4.71
CA LYS A 36 -2.77 5.24 -5.54
C LYS A 36 -2.94 3.83 -4.94
N ILE A 37 -1.83 3.19 -4.56
CA ILE A 37 -1.87 1.88 -3.89
C ILE A 37 -2.67 1.93 -2.59
N ALA A 38 -2.52 2.97 -1.77
CA ALA A 38 -3.28 3.13 -0.54
C ALA A 38 -4.80 3.26 -0.79
N LYS A 39 -5.21 3.91 -1.90
CA LYS A 39 -6.63 3.96 -2.32
C LYS A 39 -7.17 2.56 -2.66
N VAL A 40 -6.39 1.75 -3.39
CA VAL A 40 -6.75 0.37 -3.78
C VAL A 40 -6.85 -0.53 -2.56
N LEU A 41 -5.81 -0.54 -1.73
CA LEU A 41 -5.77 -1.32 -0.49
C LEU A 41 -6.92 -1.00 0.46
N ARG A 42 -7.35 0.27 0.50
CA ARG A 42 -8.49 0.70 1.30
C ARG A 42 -9.83 0.42 0.64
N GLY A 43 -9.86 0.19 -0.68
CA GLY A 43 -11.07 -0.05 -1.47
C GLY A 43 -11.89 1.21 -1.78
N LYS A 44 -11.28 2.39 -1.74
CA LYS A 44 -11.99 3.67 -1.96
C LYS A 44 -12.57 3.85 -3.37
N TYR A 45 -12.17 3.02 -4.32
CA TYR A 45 -12.70 3.04 -5.69
C TYR A 45 -13.94 2.15 -5.86
N LYS A 46 -14.25 1.30 -4.86
CA LYS A 46 -15.43 0.41 -4.90
C LYS A 46 -16.68 1.15 -4.46
N THR A 47 -17.80 0.85 -5.10
CA THR A 47 -19.12 1.42 -4.77
C THR A 47 -19.63 1.02 -3.39
N ASN A 48 -19.22 -0.18 -2.92
CA ASN A 48 -19.59 -0.74 -1.61
C ASN A 48 -18.57 -0.42 -0.51
N PHE A 49 -17.76 0.63 -0.70
CA PHE A 49 -16.77 1.04 0.29
C PHE A 49 -17.40 1.34 1.66
N THR A 50 -16.91 0.66 2.68
CA THR A 50 -17.34 0.85 4.06
C THR A 50 -16.11 1.19 4.92
N PRO A 51 -16.09 2.37 5.60
CA PRO A 51 -14.89 2.88 6.29
C PRO A 51 -14.37 2.00 7.43
N HIS A 52 -15.26 1.26 8.11
CA HIS A 52 -14.91 0.42 9.26
C HIS A 52 -14.57 -1.02 8.88
N ALA A 53 -14.76 -1.41 7.63
CA ALA A 53 -14.49 -2.77 7.14
C ALA A 53 -13.30 -2.79 6.16
N ASP A 54 -12.63 -3.94 6.07
CA ASP A 54 -11.56 -4.18 5.10
C ASP A 54 -12.17 -4.63 3.76
N CYS A 55 -12.59 -3.66 2.95
CA CYS A 55 -13.21 -3.85 1.63
C CYS A 55 -12.22 -3.75 0.48
N GLY A 56 -10.95 -3.47 0.76
CA GLY A 56 -9.91 -3.32 -0.24
C GLY A 56 -9.47 -4.61 -0.89
N ASP A 57 -8.58 -4.51 -1.87
CA ASP A 57 -8.04 -5.62 -2.62
C ASP A 57 -6.63 -5.99 -2.16
N ASN A 58 -6.17 -7.17 -2.59
CA ASN A 58 -4.80 -7.60 -2.40
C ASN A 58 -3.93 -7.02 -3.52
N VAL A 59 -2.81 -6.42 -3.16
CA VAL A 59 -1.90 -5.80 -4.12
C VAL A 59 -0.52 -6.42 -3.99
N VAL A 60 -0.01 -6.91 -5.12
CA VAL A 60 1.36 -7.39 -5.31
C VAL A 60 2.14 -6.30 -6.01
N ILE A 61 3.20 -5.81 -5.40
CA ILE A 61 4.08 -4.79 -5.95
C ILE A 61 5.40 -5.46 -6.33
N ILE A 62 5.79 -5.34 -7.58
CA ILE A 62 7.05 -5.84 -8.12
C ILE A 62 8.03 -4.69 -8.42
N ASN A 63 9.30 -5.00 -8.59
CA ASN A 63 10.37 -4.04 -8.88
C ASN A 63 10.48 -2.88 -7.87
N ALA A 64 10.19 -3.12 -6.59
CA ALA A 64 10.18 -2.09 -5.56
C ALA A 64 11.55 -1.39 -5.38
N SER A 65 12.66 -2.07 -5.68
CA SER A 65 14.01 -1.50 -5.63
C SER A 65 14.26 -0.42 -6.68
N LYS A 66 13.53 -0.45 -7.82
CA LYS A 66 13.68 0.48 -8.94
C LYS A 66 12.78 1.72 -8.84
N ILE A 67 12.14 1.94 -7.69
CA ILE A 67 11.28 3.10 -7.47
C ILE A 67 12.06 4.41 -7.46
N VAL A 68 11.46 5.49 -8.00
CA VAL A 68 12.12 6.78 -8.15
C VAL A 68 11.64 7.78 -7.10
N MET A 69 12.56 8.61 -6.63
CA MET A 69 12.28 9.80 -5.81
C MET A 69 12.77 11.05 -6.54
N THR A 70 11.93 12.07 -6.60
CA THR A 70 12.27 13.33 -7.28
C THR A 70 13.22 14.19 -6.44
N GLY A 71 14.16 14.86 -7.13
CA GLY A 71 15.17 15.72 -6.50
C GLY A 71 16.11 14.93 -5.59
N ASN A 72 16.72 15.61 -4.63
CA ASN A 72 17.71 15.01 -3.73
C ASN A 72 17.10 14.28 -2.51
N LYS A 73 15.80 13.85 -2.59
CA LYS A 73 15.11 13.22 -1.45
C LYS A 73 15.72 11.87 -1.07
N LEU A 74 16.31 11.17 -2.02
CA LEU A 74 16.94 9.88 -1.78
C LEU A 74 18.07 9.96 -0.74
N GLU A 75 18.84 11.05 -0.78
CA GLU A 75 20.01 11.25 0.08
C GLU A 75 19.77 12.20 1.25
N LYS A 76 19.00 13.28 1.02
CA LYS A 76 18.81 14.34 2.04
C LYS A 76 17.64 14.10 2.98
N ARG A 77 16.63 13.27 2.59
CA ARG A 77 15.51 13.00 3.46
C ARG A 77 15.94 12.06 4.58
N GLU A 78 15.67 12.44 5.81
CA GLU A 78 15.86 11.59 6.97
C GLU A 78 14.52 11.01 7.43
N ILE A 79 14.53 9.72 7.73
CA ILE A 79 13.41 9.01 8.36
C ILE A 79 13.82 8.77 9.81
N PHE A 80 13.01 9.29 10.72
CA PHE A 80 13.25 9.21 12.16
C PHE A 80 12.52 8.00 12.75
N SER A 81 13.20 7.31 13.65
CA SER A 81 12.61 6.32 14.55
C SER A 81 13.17 6.54 15.96
N HIS A 82 12.45 6.12 16.99
CA HIS A 82 12.86 6.28 18.38
C HIS A 82 12.67 4.96 19.14
N THR A 83 13.64 4.58 19.95
CA THR A 83 13.59 3.34 20.73
C THR A 83 12.84 3.46 22.05
N GLY A 84 12.50 4.69 22.48
CA GLY A 84 11.87 4.98 23.77
C GLY A 84 12.85 5.31 24.89
N TYR A 85 14.15 5.11 24.71
CA TYR A 85 15.18 5.39 25.71
C TYR A 85 15.85 6.76 25.51
N PRO A 86 16.45 7.39 26.55
CA PRO A 86 17.24 8.60 26.37
C PRO A 86 18.31 8.40 25.29
N GLY A 87 18.43 9.37 24.37
CA GLY A 87 19.33 9.26 23.21
C GLY A 87 18.93 8.24 22.15
N GLY A 88 17.74 7.61 22.25
CA GLY A 88 17.27 6.55 21.37
C GLY A 88 16.77 6.99 20.00
N GLN A 89 16.99 8.23 19.57
CA GLN A 89 16.64 8.69 18.23
C GLN A 89 17.58 8.09 17.19
N LYS A 90 17.00 7.41 16.19
CA LYS A 90 17.70 6.87 15.03
C LYS A 90 17.26 7.60 13.77
N ARG A 91 18.22 7.85 12.89
CA ARG A 91 18.01 8.47 11.58
C ARG A 91 18.51 7.52 10.51
N ILE A 92 17.76 7.39 9.44
CA ILE A 92 18.14 6.59 8.27
C ILE A 92 17.69 7.31 7.01
N THR A 93 18.52 7.30 5.98
CA THR A 93 18.15 7.85 4.67
C THR A 93 17.41 6.78 3.84
N PRO A 94 16.52 7.18 2.90
CA PRO A 94 15.90 6.25 1.98
C PRO A 94 16.90 5.43 1.18
N LYS A 95 18.06 6.01 0.82
CA LYS A 95 19.16 5.31 0.15
C LYS A 95 19.67 4.14 0.97
N GLU A 96 19.96 4.36 2.26
CA GLU A 96 20.39 3.31 3.19
C GLU A 96 19.31 2.24 3.41
N MET A 97 18.02 2.66 3.43
CA MET A 97 16.92 1.71 3.52
C MET A 97 16.83 0.80 2.30
N LEU A 98 16.99 1.34 1.08
CA LEU A 98 16.97 0.55 -0.16
C LEU A 98 18.13 -0.44 -0.24
N VAL A 99 19.31 -0.06 0.27
CA VAL A 99 20.47 -0.98 0.34
C VAL A 99 20.23 -2.14 1.30
N LYS A 100 19.55 -1.87 2.44
CA LYS A 100 19.24 -2.91 3.43
C LYS A 100 18.11 -3.83 2.97
N ASP A 101 17.05 -3.26 2.45
CA ASP A 101 15.87 -3.97 1.96
C ASP A 101 15.17 -3.12 0.91
N GLY A 102 15.20 -3.58 -0.35
CA GLY A 102 14.58 -2.89 -1.49
C GLY A 102 13.07 -2.64 -1.34
N THR A 103 12.39 -3.35 -0.43
CA THR A 103 10.94 -3.21 -0.20
C THR A 103 10.58 -2.19 0.88
N SER A 104 11.52 -1.89 1.77
CA SER A 104 11.27 -1.18 3.02
C SER A 104 10.78 0.26 2.80
N VAL A 105 11.32 0.95 1.80
CA VAL A 105 10.96 2.34 1.46
C VAL A 105 9.50 2.42 0.99
N VAL A 106 9.11 1.51 0.11
CA VAL A 106 7.73 1.43 -0.41
C VAL A 106 6.76 1.09 0.71
N ARG A 107 7.09 0.10 1.52
CA ARG A 107 6.30 -0.31 2.70
C ARG A 107 6.12 0.84 3.67
N HIS A 108 7.18 1.59 3.97
CA HIS A 108 7.13 2.76 4.85
C HIS A 108 6.19 3.85 4.32
N ALA A 109 6.29 4.14 3.01
CA ALA A 109 5.45 5.15 2.36
C ALA A 109 3.96 4.76 2.37
N ILE A 110 3.63 3.51 2.01
CA ILE A 110 2.24 3.00 2.04
C ILE A 110 1.69 3.00 3.46
N LYS A 111 2.47 2.50 4.45
CA LYS A 111 2.08 2.52 5.87
C LYS A 111 1.74 3.92 6.36
N GLY A 112 2.52 4.94 5.93
CA GLY A 112 2.28 6.34 6.26
C GLY A 112 0.97 6.91 5.69
N MET A 113 0.47 6.34 4.58
CA MET A 113 -0.76 6.78 3.89
C MET A 113 -2.01 6.00 4.30
N LEU A 114 -1.85 4.87 4.97
CA LEU A 114 -2.95 4.11 5.55
C LEU A 114 -3.39 4.68 6.91
N PRO A 115 -4.63 4.44 7.35
CA PRO A 115 -5.10 4.85 8.68
C PRO A 115 -4.23 4.25 9.80
N LYS A 116 -3.91 5.06 10.81
CA LYS A 116 -3.08 4.64 11.96
C LYS A 116 -3.92 3.96 13.04
N ASN A 117 -4.60 2.88 12.69
CA ASN A 117 -5.46 2.11 13.59
C ASN A 117 -5.29 0.59 13.34
N LYS A 118 -5.99 -0.24 14.12
CA LYS A 118 -5.98 -1.70 13.97
C LYS A 118 -6.40 -2.15 12.58
N LEU A 119 -7.39 -1.48 11.97
CA LEU A 119 -7.85 -1.76 10.61
C LEU A 119 -6.75 -1.45 9.58
N GLY A 120 -6.08 -0.30 9.69
CA GLY A 120 -4.98 0.06 8.78
C GLY A 120 -3.80 -0.92 8.86
N ALA A 121 -3.50 -1.46 10.05
CA ALA A 121 -2.49 -2.50 10.21
C ALA A 121 -2.93 -3.83 9.55
N ALA A 122 -4.21 -4.16 9.58
CA ALA A 122 -4.76 -5.34 8.90
C ALA A 122 -4.75 -5.15 7.37
N ILE A 123 -5.12 -3.98 6.88
CA ILE A 123 -5.09 -3.63 5.44
C ILE A 123 -3.66 -3.70 4.90
N LEU A 124 -2.65 -3.26 5.65
CA LEU A 124 -1.26 -3.32 5.22
C LEU A 124 -0.77 -4.76 4.97
N LYS A 125 -1.36 -5.77 5.62
CA LYS A 125 -1.04 -7.18 5.38
C LYS A 125 -1.49 -7.68 4.00
N ASN A 126 -2.46 -7.00 3.37
CA ASN A 126 -2.90 -7.29 2.00
C ASN A 126 -1.96 -6.71 0.93
N CYS A 127 -0.88 -6.05 1.34
CA CYS A 127 0.15 -5.49 0.45
C CYS A 127 1.39 -6.37 0.48
N TYR A 128 1.67 -7.03 -0.62
CA TYR A 128 2.84 -7.89 -0.84
C TYR A 128 3.84 -7.12 -1.70
N ILE A 129 5.07 -6.96 -1.23
CA ILE A 129 6.08 -6.13 -1.89
C ILE A 129 7.31 -6.98 -2.17
N PHE A 130 7.73 -7.02 -3.44
CA PHE A 130 8.90 -7.74 -3.93
C PHE A 130 9.91 -6.78 -4.52
N SER A 131 11.19 -7.03 -4.24
CA SER A 131 12.29 -6.18 -4.71
C SER A 131 12.52 -6.30 -6.22
N LEU A 132 12.30 -7.50 -6.76
CA LEU A 132 12.49 -7.88 -8.15
C LEU A 132 11.13 -8.14 -8.83
N GLU A 133 11.18 -8.65 -10.04
CA GLU A 133 10.01 -8.99 -10.85
C GLU A 133 9.32 -10.26 -10.37
N ASP A 134 10.11 -11.22 -9.86
CA ASP A 134 9.60 -12.50 -9.39
C ASP A 134 8.77 -12.37 -8.12
N HIS A 135 7.62 -13.02 -8.09
CA HIS A 135 6.74 -13.05 -6.91
C HIS A 135 6.14 -14.45 -6.70
N ASP A 136 5.86 -14.81 -5.45
CA ASP A 136 5.33 -16.12 -5.02
C ASP A 136 3.78 -16.18 -4.99
N LYS A 137 3.07 -15.25 -5.65
CA LYS A 137 1.61 -15.14 -5.67
C LYS A 137 0.96 -15.50 -7.00
N GLU A 138 1.62 -16.27 -7.85
CA GLU A 138 1.11 -16.70 -9.16
C GLU A 138 -0.17 -17.54 -9.05
N ALA A 139 -0.26 -18.40 -8.04
CA ALA A 139 -1.42 -19.24 -7.79
C ALA A 139 -2.73 -18.44 -7.61
N GLN A 140 -2.64 -17.17 -7.22
CA GLN A 140 -3.79 -16.27 -7.06
C GLN A 140 -4.25 -15.63 -8.37
N LYS A 141 -3.53 -15.87 -9.48
CA LYS A 141 -3.80 -15.29 -10.81
C LYS A 141 -4.07 -13.79 -10.76
N PRO A 142 -3.12 -13.01 -10.21
CA PRO A 142 -3.34 -11.57 -10.06
C PRO A 142 -3.41 -10.89 -11.43
N THR A 143 -4.29 -9.90 -11.57
CA THR A 143 -4.45 -9.10 -12.79
C THR A 143 -3.56 -7.87 -12.76
N ASN A 144 -2.97 -7.52 -13.89
CA ASN A 144 -2.17 -6.30 -14.01
C ASN A 144 -3.06 -5.07 -13.86
N LEU A 145 -2.67 -4.15 -13.00
CA LEU A 145 -3.38 -2.90 -12.74
C LEU A 145 -2.54 -1.70 -13.17
N ASN A 146 -3.03 -0.98 -14.18
CA ASN A 146 -2.46 0.31 -14.55
C ASN A 146 -2.96 1.38 -13.57
N LEU A 147 -2.05 1.93 -12.78
CA LEU A 147 -2.41 2.95 -11.77
C LEU A 147 -2.94 4.25 -12.38
N ASN A 148 -2.78 4.48 -13.66
CA ASN A 148 -3.28 5.69 -14.32
C ASN A 148 -4.79 5.62 -14.57
N ASP A 149 -5.36 4.44 -14.62
CA ASP A 149 -6.79 4.21 -14.85
C ASP A 149 -7.63 4.34 -13.56
N LEU A 150 -6.94 4.49 -12.40
CA LEU A 150 -7.54 4.68 -11.08
C LEU A 150 -7.63 6.17 -10.73
N ILE A 151 -8.39 6.92 -11.48
CA ILE A 151 -8.65 8.34 -11.16
C ILE A 151 -9.86 8.47 -10.24
#